data_e07424993e75aa8cf334e004a50b2ddc
#
_entry.id   e07424993e75aa8cf334e004a50b2ddc
#
_cell.length_a   1.000
_cell.length_b   1.000
_cell.length_c   1.000
_cell.angle_alpha   90.00
_cell.angle_beta   90.00
_cell.angle_gamma   90.00
#
_symmetry.space_group_name_H-M   'P 1'
#
loop_
_entity.id
_entity.type
_entity.pdbx_description
1 polymer ?
#
loop_
_entity_poly.entity_id
_entity_poly.type
_entity_poly.pdbx_seq_one_letter_code
_entity_poly.pdbx_strand_id
1 'polypeptide(L)'
;DLEFEIIGEVTDTKKLVLNMNGEQKASIPINILVEDAPEYQRDYKVNDPSPVVTFSNKDFNDKDLLSDLITMISHPNLCSRKWIWEQYDHMVMADTVVRPGSDAAVVRVHDTNKGIAISTDCSPTYCKHNAYEGGKHAVVETWRNLIASGALPIAITDCMNFGNPEKPEIMGQFVECIRGMGEACKKLCYPVISGNVSLYNETNGEGIYPTPAIGGVGLIKNLADTMTINFKSEGNVLCLIGETDNHLGNSQYLSIIKNTEEGGTPRIDLEEELKNGKFIMDCIADKLLKSVHDVGEGGILVAISEMCIYGKLGVAIDVDKE
;
A
#
# COMPACT_ATOMS: atom_id res chain seq x y z
N ASP A 1 0.07 -28.21 -28.77
CA ASP A 1 1.24 -29.08 -28.59
C ASP A 1 2.43 -28.19 -28.22
N LEU A 2 3.09 -28.52 -27.14
CA LEU A 2 4.29 -27.83 -26.67
C LEU A 2 5.49 -28.74 -26.91
N GLU A 3 6.57 -28.18 -27.43
CA GLU A 3 7.85 -28.87 -27.52
C GLU A 3 8.46 -28.99 -26.12
N PHE A 4 8.92 -30.17 -25.75
CA PHE A 4 9.63 -30.41 -24.51
C PHE A 4 10.74 -31.42 -24.70
N GLU A 5 11.74 -31.40 -23.83
CA GLU A 5 12.88 -32.32 -23.86
C GLU A 5 13.24 -32.72 -22.43
N ILE A 6 13.69 -33.96 -22.25
CA ILE A 6 14.25 -34.43 -20.98
C ILE A 6 15.72 -33.98 -20.95
N ILE A 7 16.03 -33.00 -20.12
CA ILE A 7 17.34 -32.36 -20.05
C ILE A 7 18.23 -32.87 -18.93
N GLY A 8 17.72 -33.73 -18.05
CA GLY A 8 18.49 -34.22 -16.91
C GLY A 8 17.75 -35.17 -15.98
N GLU A 9 18.45 -35.61 -14.98
CA GLU A 9 17.97 -36.53 -13.94
C GLU A 9 18.38 -36.00 -12.56
N VAL A 10 17.51 -36.15 -11.56
CA VAL A 10 17.81 -35.82 -10.15
C VAL A 10 18.66 -36.93 -9.55
N THR A 11 19.78 -36.56 -8.92
CA THR A 11 20.73 -37.51 -8.31
C THR A 11 20.97 -37.20 -6.84
N ASP A 12 21.51 -38.16 -6.10
CA ASP A 12 21.92 -38.02 -4.69
C ASP A 12 23.39 -37.60 -4.52
N THR A 13 24.08 -37.26 -5.63
CA THR A 13 25.52 -36.95 -5.64
C THR A 13 25.87 -35.63 -4.94
N LYS A 14 24.88 -34.82 -4.55
CA LYS A 14 25.04 -33.46 -4.00
C LYS A 14 25.90 -32.55 -4.89
N LYS A 15 25.80 -32.73 -6.20
CA LYS A 15 26.50 -31.93 -7.21
C LYS A 15 25.55 -31.54 -8.34
N LEU A 16 25.70 -30.33 -8.82
CA LEU A 16 25.20 -29.93 -10.13
C LEU A 16 26.23 -30.37 -11.20
N VAL A 17 25.85 -31.30 -12.04
CA VAL A 17 26.70 -31.80 -13.10
C VAL A 17 26.13 -31.36 -14.45
N LEU A 18 26.95 -30.75 -15.29
CA LEU A 18 26.58 -30.36 -16.65
C LEU A 18 27.40 -31.15 -17.66
N ASN A 19 26.69 -31.84 -18.54
CA ASN A 19 27.28 -32.56 -19.65
C ASN A 19 26.91 -31.86 -20.96
N MET A 20 27.81 -31.84 -21.94
CA MET A 20 27.56 -31.35 -23.28
C MET A 20 28.26 -32.30 -24.28
N ASN A 21 27.52 -32.80 -25.26
CA ASN A 21 27.99 -33.74 -26.27
C ASN A 21 28.68 -34.98 -25.66
N GLY A 22 28.15 -35.51 -24.54
CA GLY A 22 28.68 -36.66 -23.84
C GLY A 22 29.89 -36.41 -22.96
N GLU A 23 30.36 -35.17 -22.84
CA GLU A 23 31.47 -34.79 -21.99
C GLU A 23 30.99 -33.97 -20.79
N GLN A 24 31.50 -34.25 -19.60
CA GLN A 24 31.25 -33.45 -18.42
C GLN A 24 31.97 -32.09 -18.52
N LYS A 25 31.23 -31.02 -18.58
CA LYS A 25 31.76 -29.65 -18.68
C LYS A 25 31.81 -28.93 -17.33
N ALA A 26 30.96 -29.33 -16.36
CA ALA A 26 31.00 -28.81 -15.01
C ALA A 26 30.58 -29.89 -13.99
N SER A 27 31.12 -29.76 -12.78
CA SER A 27 30.71 -30.54 -11.61
C SER A 27 30.93 -29.66 -10.37
N ILE A 28 29.83 -29.10 -9.86
CA ILE A 28 29.85 -28.10 -8.80
C ILE A 28 29.14 -28.70 -7.56
N PRO A 29 29.79 -28.75 -6.40
CA PRO A 29 29.11 -29.10 -5.14
C PRO A 29 27.98 -28.13 -4.83
N ILE A 30 26.80 -28.60 -4.45
CA ILE A 30 25.62 -27.75 -4.21
C ILE A 30 25.78 -26.82 -3.01
N ASN A 31 26.59 -27.18 -2.00
CA ASN A 31 26.87 -26.32 -0.87
C ASN A 31 27.51 -24.97 -1.29
N ILE A 32 28.41 -24.99 -2.30
CA ILE A 32 29.03 -23.77 -2.82
C ILE A 32 27.98 -22.82 -3.42
N LEU A 33 26.91 -23.37 -3.97
CA LEU A 33 25.84 -22.58 -4.59
C LEU A 33 24.83 -22.01 -3.59
N VAL A 34 24.74 -22.57 -2.38
CA VAL A 34 23.73 -22.24 -1.38
C VAL A 34 24.36 -21.83 -0.03
N GLU A 35 25.12 -22.74 0.59
CA GLU A 35 25.59 -22.56 1.97
C GLU A 35 26.84 -21.68 2.08
N ASP A 36 27.70 -21.72 1.05
CA ASP A 36 28.96 -20.95 1.01
C ASP A 36 28.80 -19.57 0.34
N ALA A 37 27.55 -19.17 0.00
CA ALA A 37 27.28 -17.83 -0.51
C ALA A 37 27.56 -16.80 0.57
N PRO A 38 28.24 -15.67 0.26
CA PRO A 38 28.60 -14.68 1.27
C PRO A 38 27.36 -14.01 1.86
N GLU A 39 27.25 -14.07 3.20
CA GLU A 39 26.27 -13.30 3.95
C GLU A 39 26.90 -11.99 4.45
N TYR A 40 26.50 -10.87 3.85
CA TYR A 40 27.03 -9.57 4.22
C TYR A 40 26.39 -9.06 5.50
N GLN A 41 27.20 -8.76 6.50
CA GLN A 41 26.82 -8.03 7.71
C GLN A 41 27.13 -6.55 7.47
N ARG A 42 26.12 -5.78 7.08
CA ARG A 42 26.26 -4.35 6.80
C ARG A 42 26.03 -3.53 8.05
N ASP A 43 26.91 -2.60 8.31
CA ASP A 43 26.69 -1.59 9.34
C ASP A 43 25.49 -0.73 8.98
N TYR A 44 24.69 -0.35 9.98
CA TYR A 44 23.58 0.55 9.78
C TYR A 44 23.46 1.56 10.91
N LYS A 45 22.92 2.71 10.57
CA LYS A 45 22.66 3.79 11.51
C LYS A 45 21.19 4.17 11.42
N VAL A 46 20.47 4.04 12.52
CA VAL A 46 19.10 4.51 12.62
C VAL A 46 19.14 6.04 12.72
N ASN A 47 18.43 6.69 11.80
CA ASN A 47 18.28 8.14 11.83
C ASN A 47 17.20 8.52 12.83
N ASP A 48 17.39 9.63 13.52
CA ASP A 48 16.35 10.21 14.33
C ASP A 48 15.16 10.59 13.42
N PRO A 49 13.91 10.32 13.85
CA PRO A 49 12.75 10.74 13.09
C PRO A 49 12.67 12.25 13.00
N SER A 50 12.15 12.75 11.89
CA SER A 50 11.92 14.19 11.75
C SER A 50 10.95 14.69 12.83
N PRO A 51 11.18 15.89 13.40
CA PRO A 51 10.34 16.40 14.47
C PRO A 51 8.89 16.61 13.98
N VAL A 52 7.95 16.26 14.84
CA VAL A 52 6.53 16.58 14.60
C VAL A 52 6.32 18.08 14.77
N VAL A 53 5.74 18.73 13.76
CA VAL A 53 5.36 20.14 13.79
C VAL A 53 3.86 20.25 14.02
N THR A 54 3.46 21.05 14.97
CA THR A 54 2.05 21.32 15.24
C THR A 54 1.64 22.59 14.49
N PHE A 55 0.59 22.49 13.70
CA PHE A 55 -0.01 23.62 13.01
C PHE A 55 -1.17 24.16 13.82
N SER A 56 -1.41 25.47 13.71
CA SER A 56 -2.55 26.13 14.35
C SER A 56 -3.54 26.66 13.30
N ASN A 57 -4.79 26.84 13.67
CA ASN A 57 -5.81 27.40 12.76
C ASN A 57 -5.40 28.76 12.16
N LYS A 58 -4.44 29.48 12.78
CA LYS A 58 -3.94 30.76 12.26
C LYS A 58 -3.03 30.61 11.05
N ASP A 59 -2.50 29.41 10.83
CA ASP A 59 -1.60 29.11 9.71
C ASP A 59 -2.39 28.85 8.41
N PHE A 60 -3.74 28.80 8.50
CA PHE A 60 -4.65 28.50 7.40
C PHE A 60 -5.69 29.59 7.25
N ASN A 61 -6.23 29.72 6.04
CA ASN A 61 -7.25 30.69 5.69
C ASN A 61 -8.46 29.97 5.10
N ASP A 62 -9.58 29.99 5.81
CA ASP A 62 -10.82 29.30 5.39
C ASP A 62 -11.35 29.77 4.02
N LYS A 63 -10.97 30.99 3.58
CA LYS A 63 -11.37 31.51 2.27
C LYS A 63 -10.71 30.78 1.10
N ASP A 64 -9.60 30.09 1.36
CA ASP A 64 -8.82 29.40 0.32
C ASP A 64 -9.19 27.91 0.25
N LEU A 65 -9.99 27.39 1.17
CA LEU A 65 -10.31 25.97 1.31
C LEU A 65 -10.79 25.32 0.00
N LEU A 66 -11.71 25.98 -0.71
CA LEU A 66 -12.24 25.45 -1.96
C LEU A 66 -11.18 25.46 -3.08
N SER A 67 -10.40 26.53 -3.18
CA SER A 67 -9.34 26.63 -4.19
C SER A 67 -8.22 25.63 -3.91
N ASP A 68 -7.87 25.42 -2.64
CA ASP A 68 -6.88 24.45 -2.21
C ASP A 68 -7.35 23.02 -2.52
N LEU A 69 -8.61 22.69 -2.21
CA LEU A 69 -9.20 21.40 -2.53
C LEU A 69 -9.19 21.12 -4.04
N ILE A 70 -9.59 22.08 -4.87
CA ILE A 70 -9.56 21.95 -6.33
C ILE A 70 -8.12 21.74 -6.81
N THR A 71 -7.16 22.47 -6.26
CA THR A 71 -5.74 22.32 -6.60
C THR A 71 -5.24 20.93 -6.23
N MET A 72 -5.59 20.43 -5.05
CA MET A 72 -5.20 19.10 -4.58
C MET A 72 -5.75 18.00 -5.47
N ILE A 73 -7.07 17.95 -5.71
CA ILE A 73 -7.69 16.86 -6.52
C ILE A 73 -7.28 16.90 -7.99
N SER A 74 -6.75 18.04 -8.46
CA SER A 74 -6.24 18.21 -9.83
C SER A 74 -4.74 17.92 -9.94
N HIS A 75 -4.04 17.81 -8.80
CA HIS A 75 -2.59 17.60 -8.78
C HIS A 75 -2.22 16.18 -9.25
N PRO A 76 -1.10 15.99 -9.96
CA PRO A 76 -0.64 14.67 -10.39
C PRO A 76 -0.54 13.61 -9.28
N ASN A 77 -0.35 13.98 -8.03
CA ASN A 77 -0.30 13.04 -6.91
C ASN A 77 -1.68 12.48 -6.51
N LEU A 78 -2.76 13.22 -6.72
CA LEU A 78 -4.10 12.88 -6.23
C LEU A 78 -5.14 12.72 -7.34
N CYS A 79 -4.87 13.19 -8.56
CA CYS A 79 -5.83 13.08 -9.66
C CYS A 79 -6.06 11.63 -10.10
N SER A 80 -7.19 11.38 -10.76
CA SER A 80 -7.55 10.06 -11.28
C SER A 80 -6.46 9.46 -12.18
N ARG A 81 -6.13 8.20 -11.96
CA ARG A 81 -5.20 7.39 -12.77
C ARG A 81 -5.90 6.61 -13.88
N LYS A 82 -7.15 6.92 -14.18
CA LYS A 82 -7.97 6.21 -15.14
C LYS A 82 -7.28 6.02 -16.49
N TRP A 83 -6.62 7.05 -17.01
CA TRP A 83 -5.90 7.00 -18.28
C TRP A 83 -4.74 5.98 -18.30
N ILE A 84 -4.18 5.61 -17.13
CA ILE A 84 -3.13 4.58 -17.03
C ILE A 84 -3.74 3.21 -17.21
N TRP A 85 -4.69 2.85 -16.33
CA TRP A 85 -5.22 1.49 -16.31
C TRP A 85 -6.17 1.18 -17.48
N GLU A 86 -6.79 2.18 -18.12
CA GLU A 86 -7.58 2.00 -19.34
C GLU A 86 -6.75 1.56 -20.55
N GLN A 87 -5.41 1.72 -20.52
CA GLN A 87 -4.51 1.27 -21.57
C GLN A 87 -4.24 -0.24 -21.54
N TYR A 88 -4.60 -0.90 -20.45
CA TYR A 88 -4.37 -2.32 -20.23
C TYR A 88 -5.68 -3.09 -20.22
N ASP A 89 -5.62 -4.37 -20.55
CA ASP A 89 -6.78 -5.25 -20.41
C ASP A 89 -6.97 -5.61 -18.93
N HIS A 90 -7.88 -4.93 -18.28
CA HIS A 90 -8.29 -5.16 -16.89
C HIS A 90 -9.60 -5.97 -16.81
N MET A 91 -10.09 -6.49 -17.94
CA MET A 91 -11.36 -7.23 -18.03
C MET A 91 -11.17 -8.67 -18.56
N VAL A 92 -9.95 -9.20 -18.50
CA VAL A 92 -9.61 -10.56 -18.97
C VAL A 92 -10.63 -11.57 -18.45
N MET A 93 -11.13 -12.44 -19.35
CA MET A 93 -12.14 -13.46 -19.08
C MET A 93 -13.44 -12.93 -18.46
N ALA A 94 -13.66 -11.61 -18.45
CA ALA A 94 -14.78 -10.94 -17.81
C ALA A 94 -14.89 -11.23 -16.28
N ASP A 95 -13.76 -11.44 -15.62
CA ASP A 95 -13.72 -11.79 -14.20
C ASP A 95 -13.67 -10.57 -13.26
N THR A 96 -13.40 -9.39 -13.79
CA THR A 96 -13.34 -8.17 -12.99
C THR A 96 -14.73 -7.75 -12.53
N VAL A 97 -14.94 -7.75 -11.22
CA VAL A 97 -16.17 -7.30 -10.54
C VAL A 97 -16.09 -5.81 -10.20
N VAL A 98 -14.93 -5.37 -9.66
CA VAL A 98 -14.62 -3.96 -9.41
C VAL A 98 -13.33 -3.62 -10.15
N ARG A 99 -13.42 -2.63 -11.04
CA ARG A 99 -12.27 -2.13 -11.81
C ARG A 99 -11.33 -1.32 -10.91
N PRO A 100 -10.07 -1.12 -11.32
CA PRO A 100 -9.20 -0.13 -10.69
C PRO A 100 -9.90 1.24 -10.57
N GLY A 101 -9.59 1.99 -9.51
CA GLY A 101 -10.19 3.31 -9.23
C GLY A 101 -11.16 3.30 -8.04
N SER A 102 -11.31 2.17 -7.34
CA SER A 102 -11.84 2.08 -5.97
C SER A 102 -10.69 1.67 -5.05
N ASP A 103 -10.94 1.47 -3.76
CA ASP A 103 -9.89 1.10 -2.77
C ASP A 103 -9.17 -0.19 -3.14
N ALA A 104 -9.87 -1.16 -3.71
CA ALA A 104 -9.27 -2.32 -4.32
C ALA A 104 -9.95 -2.72 -5.62
N ALA A 105 -9.20 -3.35 -6.51
CA ALA A 105 -9.76 -4.08 -7.64
C ALA A 105 -10.24 -5.46 -7.16
N VAL A 106 -11.37 -5.94 -7.71
CA VAL A 106 -11.95 -7.22 -7.31
C VAL A 106 -12.16 -8.10 -8.52
N VAL A 107 -11.66 -9.32 -8.45
CA VAL A 107 -11.93 -10.38 -9.45
C VAL A 107 -12.69 -11.54 -8.81
N ARG A 108 -13.58 -12.15 -9.59
CA ARG A 108 -14.34 -13.33 -9.11
C ARG A 108 -13.46 -14.58 -9.10
N VAL A 109 -13.79 -15.51 -8.24
CA VAL A 109 -13.26 -16.88 -8.28
C VAL A 109 -14.32 -17.77 -8.96
N HIS A 110 -13.95 -18.37 -10.12
CA HIS A 110 -14.85 -19.21 -10.89
C HIS A 110 -15.54 -20.30 -10.04
N ASP A 111 -16.77 -20.63 -10.42
CA ASP A 111 -17.60 -21.66 -9.77
C ASP A 111 -17.86 -21.42 -8.28
N THR A 112 -17.68 -20.18 -7.81
CA THR A 112 -17.96 -19.77 -6.43
C THR A 112 -18.61 -18.39 -6.36
N ASN A 113 -19.12 -18.02 -5.17
CA ASN A 113 -19.55 -16.65 -4.88
C ASN A 113 -18.42 -15.78 -4.29
N LYS A 114 -17.17 -16.22 -4.36
CA LYS A 114 -16.03 -15.54 -3.76
C LYS A 114 -15.38 -14.56 -4.74
N GLY A 115 -14.71 -13.55 -4.17
CA GLY A 115 -13.85 -12.64 -4.90
C GLY A 115 -12.49 -12.50 -4.24
N ILE A 116 -11.50 -12.15 -5.04
CA ILE A 116 -10.18 -11.74 -4.58
C ILE A 116 -10.08 -10.24 -4.79
N ALA A 117 -9.79 -9.50 -3.72
CA ALA A 117 -9.50 -8.09 -3.75
C ALA A 117 -7.98 -7.86 -3.74
N ILE A 118 -7.50 -6.90 -4.53
CA ILE A 118 -6.09 -6.57 -4.67
C ILE A 118 -5.94 -5.05 -4.56
N SER A 119 -5.05 -4.62 -3.66
CA SER A 119 -4.64 -3.22 -3.48
C SER A 119 -3.13 -3.11 -3.51
N THR A 120 -2.61 -1.96 -3.93
CA THR A 120 -1.18 -1.66 -3.89
C THR A 120 -0.96 -0.28 -3.32
N ASP A 121 0.02 -0.16 -2.43
CA ASP A 121 0.32 1.11 -1.78
C ASP A 121 1.79 1.28 -1.43
N CYS A 122 2.22 2.54 -1.21
CA CYS A 122 3.53 2.89 -0.70
C CYS A 122 3.50 4.30 -0.07
N SER A 123 4.34 4.54 0.92
CA SER A 123 4.39 5.80 1.66
C SER A 123 5.83 6.36 1.71
N PRO A 124 6.46 6.70 0.54
CA PRO A 124 7.88 7.05 0.47
C PRO A 124 8.24 8.30 1.27
N THR A 125 7.40 9.31 1.30
CA THR A 125 7.62 10.53 2.09
C THR A 125 7.61 10.23 3.58
N TYR A 126 6.66 9.42 4.04
CA TYR A 126 6.63 8.99 5.44
C TYR A 126 7.86 8.16 5.80
N CYS A 127 8.28 7.24 4.94
CA CYS A 127 9.49 6.44 5.15
C CYS A 127 10.77 7.30 5.20
N LYS A 128 10.86 8.37 4.41
CA LYS A 128 11.98 9.31 4.42
C LYS A 128 12.12 9.99 5.78
N HIS A 129 11.03 10.41 6.38
CA HIS A 129 10.99 11.19 7.61
C HIS A 129 10.97 10.33 8.88
N ASN A 130 10.42 9.12 8.80
CA ASN A 130 10.45 8.09 9.83
C ASN A 130 10.25 6.72 9.18
N ALA A 131 11.33 6.02 8.93
CA ALA A 131 11.30 4.75 8.20
C ALA A 131 10.45 3.67 8.90
N TYR A 132 10.45 3.65 10.24
CA TYR A 132 9.67 2.70 11.02
C TYR A 132 8.16 2.95 10.91
N GLU A 133 7.70 4.19 11.16
CA GLU A 133 6.29 4.55 11.02
C GLU A 133 5.85 4.47 9.55
N GLY A 134 6.68 4.92 8.61
CA GLY A 134 6.39 4.82 7.17
C GLY A 134 6.22 3.38 6.69
N GLY A 135 7.01 2.45 7.22
CA GLY A 135 6.84 1.03 6.97
C GLY A 135 5.50 0.48 7.48
N LYS A 136 5.03 0.94 8.66
CA LYS A 136 3.69 0.62 9.16
C LYS A 136 2.60 1.17 8.22
N HIS A 137 2.73 2.45 7.82
CA HIS A 137 1.76 3.09 6.93
C HIS A 137 1.57 2.31 5.64
N ALA A 138 2.64 1.90 4.98
CA ALA A 138 2.56 1.15 3.72
C ALA A 138 1.75 -0.16 3.85
N VAL A 139 1.90 -0.88 4.98
CA VAL A 139 1.13 -2.10 5.25
C VAL A 139 -0.32 -1.79 5.61
N VAL A 140 -0.54 -0.80 6.47
CA VAL A 140 -1.88 -0.45 6.97
C VAL A 140 -2.75 0.11 5.86
N GLU A 141 -2.20 0.88 4.93
CA GLU A 141 -2.94 1.43 3.79
C GLU A 141 -3.56 0.32 2.94
N THR A 142 -2.76 -0.67 2.51
CA THR A 142 -3.33 -1.80 1.76
C THR A 142 -4.35 -2.60 2.57
N TRP A 143 -4.15 -2.72 3.89
CA TRP A 143 -5.08 -3.40 4.78
C TRP A 143 -6.42 -2.67 4.86
N ARG A 144 -6.41 -1.33 5.04
CA ARG A 144 -7.62 -0.49 5.03
C ARG A 144 -8.38 -0.58 3.72
N ASN A 145 -7.66 -0.46 2.59
CA ASN A 145 -8.22 -0.57 1.25
C ASN A 145 -8.98 -1.87 1.04
N LEU A 146 -8.42 -2.99 1.52
CA LEU A 146 -9.09 -4.29 1.43
C LEU A 146 -10.34 -4.35 2.32
N ILE A 147 -10.26 -3.87 3.56
CA ILE A 147 -11.41 -3.76 4.48
C ILE A 147 -12.51 -2.89 3.87
N ALA A 148 -12.15 -1.70 3.34
CA ALA A 148 -13.09 -0.78 2.70
C ALA A 148 -13.80 -1.42 1.49
N SER A 149 -13.14 -2.35 0.81
CA SER A 149 -13.73 -3.13 -0.30
C SER A 149 -14.58 -4.32 0.14
N GLY A 150 -14.70 -4.60 1.44
CA GLY A 150 -15.43 -5.75 2.00
C GLY A 150 -14.63 -7.04 1.99
N ALA A 151 -13.32 -6.97 1.82
CA ALA A 151 -12.43 -8.12 1.80
C ALA A 151 -11.74 -8.34 3.15
N LEU A 152 -11.63 -9.58 3.57
CA LEU A 152 -10.77 -9.98 4.68
C LEU A 152 -9.32 -10.01 4.19
N PRO A 153 -8.42 -9.14 4.69
CA PRO A 153 -7.01 -9.17 4.32
C PRO A 153 -6.38 -10.52 4.71
N ILE A 154 -5.63 -11.14 3.80
CA ILE A 154 -5.06 -12.48 4.03
C ILE A 154 -3.55 -12.53 3.90
N ALA A 155 -2.94 -11.76 3.00
CA ALA A 155 -1.51 -11.75 2.81
C ALA A 155 -1.03 -10.53 2.02
N ILE A 156 0.27 -10.23 2.15
CA ILE A 156 0.94 -9.22 1.33
C ILE A 156 2.10 -9.81 0.53
N THR A 157 2.43 -9.14 -0.55
CA THR A 157 3.75 -9.16 -1.19
C THR A 157 4.38 -7.80 -1.03
N ASP A 158 5.71 -7.72 -0.99
CA ASP A 158 6.40 -6.44 -0.94
C ASP A 158 7.35 -6.26 -2.14
N CYS A 159 7.66 -5.01 -2.45
CA CYS A 159 8.71 -4.61 -3.38
C CYS A 159 9.51 -3.49 -2.71
N MET A 160 10.62 -3.86 -2.08
CA MET A 160 11.44 -2.99 -1.26
C MET A 160 12.43 -2.23 -2.16
N ASN A 161 12.24 -0.92 -2.34
CA ASN A 161 13.10 -0.09 -3.19
C ASN A 161 13.86 0.92 -2.35
N PHE A 162 15.20 0.82 -2.34
CA PHE A 162 16.09 1.66 -1.52
C PHE A 162 17.34 2.07 -2.31
N GLY A 163 18.01 3.10 -1.83
CA GLY A 163 19.30 3.54 -2.35
C GLY A 163 20.42 2.52 -2.06
N ASN A 164 21.67 3.01 -2.01
CA ASN A 164 22.84 2.16 -1.79
C ASN A 164 22.95 1.69 -0.33
N PRO A 165 22.81 0.39 -0.03
CA PRO A 165 22.84 -0.17 1.32
C PRO A 165 24.26 -0.19 1.95
N GLU A 166 25.28 0.19 1.21
CA GLU A 166 26.64 0.39 1.76
C GLU A 166 26.75 1.71 2.53
N LYS A 167 25.78 2.62 2.36
CA LYS A 167 25.62 3.81 3.18
C LYS A 167 24.87 3.45 4.45
N PRO A 168 25.46 3.57 5.66
CA PRO A 168 24.83 3.12 6.91
C PRO A 168 23.46 3.76 7.17
N GLU A 169 23.26 4.99 6.76
CA GLU A 169 21.97 5.71 6.90
C GLU A 169 20.87 5.09 6.01
N ILE A 170 21.20 4.69 4.79
CA ILE A 170 20.26 4.01 3.87
C ILE A 170 19.96 2.60 4.38
N MET A 171 20.98 1.89 4.85
CA MET A 171 20.77 0.57 5.47
C MET A 171 19.90 0.69 6.73
N GLY A 172 20.06 1.78 7.51
CA GLY A 172 19.21 2.07 8.67
C GLY A 172 17.75 2.30 8.30
N GLN A 173 17.48 3.04 7.23
CA GLN A 173 16.12 3.21 6.71
C GLN A 173 15.50 1.85 6.29
N PHE A 174 16.26 1.00 5.61
CA PHE A 174 15.82 -0.32 5.20
C PHE A 174 15.45 -1.20 6.42
N VAL A 175 16.32 -1.25 7.44
CA VAL A 175 16.09 -2.00 8.67
C VAL A 175 14.85 -1.51 9.42
N GLU A 176 14.69 -0.20 9.57
CA GLU A 176 13.55 0.37 10.29
C GLU A 176 12.23 0.19 9.52
N CYS A 177 12.22 0.32 8.18
CA CYS A 177 11.04 -0.04 7.38
C CYS A 177 10.60 -1.49 7.61
N ILE A 178 11.53 -2.45 7.55
CA ILE A 178 11.22 -3.87 7.79
C ILE A 178 10.68 -4.09 9.20
N ARG A 179 11.23 -3.40 10.22
CA ARG A 179 10.73 -3.48 11.60
C ARG A 179 9.29 -2.97 11.72
N GLY A 180 9.01 -1.80 11.14
CA GLY A 180 7.67 -1.22 11.13
C GLY A 180 6.67 -2.11 10.39
N MET A 181 7.01 -2.56 9.20
CA MET A 181 6.19 -3.51 8.43
C MET A 181 5.92 -4.80 9.24
N GLY A 182 6.96 -5.38 9.85
CA GLY A 182 6.85 -6.60 10.64
C GLY A 182 5.94 -6.45 11.85
N GLU A 183 5.94 -5.29 12.52
CA GLU A 183 4.99 -4.99 13.60
C GLU A 183 3.56 -4.94 13.09
N ALA A 184 3.30 -4.17 12.03
CA ALA A 184 1.97 -4.05 11.43
C ALA A 184 1.45 -5.42 10.94
N CYS A 185 2.28 -6.19 10.22
CA CYS A 185 1.92 -7.52 9.74
C CYS A 185 1.54 -8.48 10.87
N LYS A 186 2.30 -8.48 11.96
CA LYS A 186 2.02 -9.33 13.14
C LYS A 186 0.72 -8.92 13.82
N LYS A 187 0.52 -7.60 14.03
CA LYS A 187 -0.65 -7.08 14.72
C LYS A 187 -1.94 -7.31 13.93
N LEU A 188 -1.89 -7.06 12.63
CA LEU A 188 -3.04 -7.18 11.74
C LEU A 188 -3.26 -8.61 11.22
N CYS A 189 -2.44 -9.58 11.63
CA CYS A 189 -2.47 -10.96 11.10
C CYS A 189 -2.39 -10.99 9.56
N TYR A 190 -1.51 -10.20 8.99
CA TYR A 190 -1.39 -9.92 7.57
C TYR A 190 0.02 -10.28 7.07
N PRO A 191 0.32 -11.59 6.87
CA PRO A 191 1.67 -12.09 6.66
C PRO A 191 2.23 -11.73 5.28
N VAL A 192 3.54 -11.51 5.23
CA VAL A 192 4.31 -11.43 3.98
C VAL A 192 4.52 -12.86 3.44
N ILE A 193 4.08 -13.11 2.21
CA ILE A 193 4.20 -14.43 1.55
C ILE A 193 5.17 -14.43 0.36
N SER A 194 5.50 -13.27 -0.15
CA SER A 194 6.48 -13.10 -1.21
C SER A 194 7.02 -11.67 -1.19
N GLY A 195 8.06 -11.41 -1.94
CA GLY A 195 8.60 -10.06 -2.05
C GLY A 195 9.77 -9.96 -3.01
N ASN A 196 10.19 -8.73 -3.23
CA ASN A 196 11.36 -8.36 -4.02
C ASN A 196 12.13 -7.26 -3.31
N VAL A 197 13.44 -7.26 -3.45
CA VAL A 197 14.32 -6.19 -2.97
C VAL A 197 15.09 -5.61 -4.15
N SER A 198 15.00 -4.29 -4.32
CA SER A 198 15.75 -3.52 -5.29
C SER A 198 16.60 -2.48 -4.54
N LEU A 199 17.91 -2.61 -4.63
CA LEU A 199 18.88 -1.76 -3.95
C LEU A 199 19.70 -0.97 -4.97
N TYR A 200 20.53 -0.03 -4.49
CA TYR A 200 21.36 0.84 -5.34
C TYR A 200 20.55 1.73 -6.30
N ASN A 201 19.32 2.06 -5.96
CA ASN A 201 18.48 2.98 -6.75
C ASN A 201 18.94 4.42 -6.47
N GLU A 202 19.88 4.89 -7.25
CA GLU A 202 20.49 6.21 -7.09
C GLU A 202 20.66 6.91 -8.44
N THR A 203 20.58 8.24 -8.41
CA THR A 203 20.92 9.11 -9.54
C THR A 203 21.90 10.15 -9.06
N ASN A 204 23.07 10.27 -9.69
CA ASN A 204 24.15 11.22 -9.33
C ASN A 204 24.58 11.11 -7.85
N GLY A 205 24.53 9.91 -7.27
CA GLY A 205 24.93 9.67 -5.88
C GLY A 205 23.83 9.95 -4.84
N GLU A 206 22.65 10.43 -5.27
CA GLU A 206 21.48 10.62 -4.41
C GLU A 206 20.55 9.40 -4.55
N GLY A 207 20.21 8.78 -3.42
CA GLY A 207 19.27 7.68 -3.35
C GLY A 207 17.83 8.13 -3.51
N ILE A 208 16.99 7.25 -4.05
CA ILE A 208 15.53 7.45 -4.03
C ILE A 208 15.02 7.52 -2.58
N TYR A 209 13.83 8.05 -2.38
CA TYR A 209 13.13 7.90 -1.10
C TYR A 209 12.92 6.41 -0.79
N PRO A 210 13.02 6.01 0.49
CA PRO A 210 12.71 4.64 0.90
C PRO A 210 11.29 4.28 0.47
N THR A 211 11.13 3.32 -0.43
CA THR A 211 9.83 3.01 -1.04
C THR A 211 9.52 1.53 -0.89
N PRO A 212 9.01 1.09 0.27
CA PRO A 212 8.40 -0.22 0.40
C PRO A 212 7.02 -0.18 -0.28
N ALA A 213 6.92 -0.72 -1.48
CA ALA A 213 5.64 -0.88 -2.17
C ALA A 213 5.02 -2.21 -1.75
N ILE A 214 3.81 -2.15 -1.23
CA ILE A 214 3.08 -3.30 -0.69
C ILE A 214 1.94 -3.66 -1.63
N GLY A 215 1.84 -4.94 -1.99
CA GLY A 215 0.69 -5.50 -2.67
C GLY A 215 -0.15 -6.33 -1.70
N GLY A 216 -1.36 -5.87 -1.40
CA GLY A 216 -2.29 -6.52 -0.49
C GLY A 216 -3.27 -7.43 -1.22
N VAL A 217 -3.53 -8.61 -0.65
CA VAL A 217 -4.54 -9.55 -1.15
C VAL A 217 -5.56 -9.85 -0.06
N GLY A 218 -6.84 -9.74 -0.41
CA GLY A 218 -7.96 -10.02 0.48
C GLY A 218 -8.99 -10.96 -0.14
N LEU A 219 -9.73 -11.64 0.72
CA LEU A 219 -10.79 -12.56 0.33
C LEU A 219 -12.17 -11.95 0.61
N ILE A 220 -12.97 -11.79 -0.41
CA ILE A 220 -14.41 -11.53 -0.30
C ILE A 220 -15.12 -12.87 -0.28
N LYS A 221 -15.75 -13.21 0.85
CA LYS A 221 -16.42 -14.51 1.03
C LYS A 221 -17.68 -14.63 0.18
N ASN A 222 -18.35 -13.51 -0.05
CA ASN A 222 -19.54 -13.40 -0.89
C ASN A 222 -19.47 -12.09 -1.69
N LEU A 223 -19.45 -12.18 -3.00
CA LEU A 223 -19.41 -11.01 -3.90
C LEU A 223 -20.53 -9.99 -3.66
N ALA A 224 -21.66 -10.40 -3.07
CA ALA A 224 -22.71 -9.48 -2.67
C ALA A 224 -22.34 -8.53 -1.51
N ASP A 225 -21.19 -8.77 -0.86
CA ASP A 225 -20.64 -7.94 0.21
C ASP A 225 -19.57 -6.97 -0.30
N THR A 226 -19.28 -6.97 -1.60
CA THR A 226 -18.32 -6.07 -2.21
C THR A 226 -18.76 -4.61 -2.04
N MET A 227 -17.87 -3.79 -1.48
CA MET A 227 -18.06 -2.35 -1.34
C MET A 227 -17.28 -1.58 -2.41
N THR A 228 -17.71 -0.37 -2.67
CA THR A 228 -17.04 0.59 -3.57
C THR A 228 -17.19 1.98 -3.00
N ILE A 229 -16.30 2.89 -3.39
CA ILE A 229 -16.20 4.24 -2.84
C ILE A 229 -17.39 5.16 -3.20
N ASN A 230 -18.06 4.93 -4.33
CA ASN A 230 -19.05 5.86 -4.86
C ASN A 230 -20.32 5.95 -4.00
N PHE A 231 -20.81 7.15 -3.73
CA PHE A 231 -22.15 7.36 -3.15
C PHE A 231 -23.23 6.67 -3.98
N LYS A 232 -24.23 6.08 -3.33
CA LYS A 232 -25.23 5.26 -4.00
C LYS A 232 -26.58 5.94 -4.16
N SER A 233 -27.02 6.73 -3.18
CA SER A 233 -28.38 7.30 -3.18
C SER A 233 -28.41 8.60 -2.40
N GLU A 234 -29.25 9.51 -2.85
CA GLU A 234 -29.66 10.68 -2.07
C GLU A 234 -30.27 10.23 -0.73
N GLY A 235 -30.05 11.01 0.33
CA GLY A 235 -30.55 10.75 1.67
C GLY A 235 -29.71 9.75 2.49
N ASN A 236 -28.64 9.17 1.94
CA ASN A 236 -27.71 8.40 2.74
C ASN A 236 -26.93 9.30 3.71
N VAL A 237 -26.62 8.78 4.89
CA VAL A 237 -25.81 9.48 5.90
C VAL A 237 -24.36 9.16 5.69
N LEU A 238 -23.50 10.18 5.77
CA LEU A 238 -22.05 10.05 5.77
C LEU A 238 -21.56 9.93 7.22
N CYS A 239 -20.78 8.91 7.51
CA CYS A 239 -20.17 8.68 8.81
C CYS A 239 -18.65 8.64 8.67
N LEU A 240 -17.92 9.32 9.55
CA LEU A 240 -16.49 9.17 9.72
C LEU A 240 -16.22 8.17 10.84
N ILE A 241 -15.38 7.19 10.60
CA ILE A 241 -15.02 6.14 11.57
C ILE A 241 -13.53 6.31 11.93
N GLY A 242 -13.25 6.37 13.23
CA GLY A 242 -11.92 6.65 13.77
C GLY A 242 -11.78 8.09 14.24
N GLU A 243 -10.65 8.36 14.87
CA GLU A 243 -10.33 9.70 15.37
C GLU A 243 -9.56 10.50 14.32
N THR A 244 -9.79 11.80 14.27
CA THR A 244 -9.05 12.73 13.42
C THR A 244 -8.10 13.52 14.30
N ASP A 245 -6.80 13.38 14.06
CA ASP A 245 -5.77 14.14 14.77
C ASP A 245 -5.43 15.44 14.00
N ASN A 246 -4.91 16.44 14.74
CA ASN A 246 -4.43 17.71 14.18
C ASN A 246 -3.03 17.58 13.55
N HIS A 247 -2.81 16.52 12.79
CA HIS A 247 -1.54 16.23 12.15
C HIS A 247 -1.60 16.55 10.66
N LEU A 248 -0.71 17.45 10.19
CA LEU A 248 -0.54 17.79 8.78
C LEU A 248 0.88 17.50 8.25
N GLY A 249 1.77 16.99 9.11
CA GLY A 249 3.16 16.74 8.76
C GLY A 249 3.29 15.78 7.58
N ASN A 250 4.14 16.16 6.64
CA ASN A 250 4.38 15.41 5.39
C ASN A 250 3.13 15.08 4.57
N SER A 251 2.04 15.82 4.79
CA SER A 251 0.80 15.63 4.04
C SER A 251 0.90 16.15 2.61
N GLN A 252 0.05 15.63 1.74
CA GLN A 252 -0.11 16.15 0.37
C GLN A 252 -0.54 17.62 0.37
N TYR A 253 -1.29 18.06 1.38
CA TYR A 253 -1.66 19.47 1.53
C TYR A 253 -0.42 20.36 1.70
N LEU A 254 0.49 20.01 2.62
CA LEU A 254 1.72 20.78 2.81
C LEU A 254 2.61 20.74 1.57
N SER A 255 2.73 19.60 0.94
CA SER A 255 3.55 19.46 -0.27
C SER A 255 3.01 20.28 -1.44
N ILE A 256 1.71 20.18 -1.72
CA ILE A 256 1.09 20.78 -2.91
C ILE A 256 0.78 22.26 -2.70
N ILE A 257 0.22 22.63 -1.55
CA ILE A 257 -0.27 24.01 -1.30
C ILE A 257 0.80 24.88 -0.65
N LYS A 258 1.60 24.32 0.25
CA LYS A 258 2.63 25.06 0.98
C LYS A 258 4.06 24.82 0.45
N ASN A 259 4.22 23.89 -0.49
CA ASN A 259 5.52 23.51 -1.09
C ASN A 259 6.58 23.16 -0.02
N THR A 260 6.19 22.40 0.98
CA THR A 260 7.07 21.92 2.07
C THR A 260 6.78 20.47 2.44
N GLU A 261 7.83 19.76 2.87
CA GLU A 261 7.76 18.38 3.40
C GLU A 261 8.14 18.39 4.89
N GLU A 262 7.52 19.21 5.69
CA GLU A 262 7.83 19.33 7.11
C GLU A 262 6.83 18.58 8.00
N GLY A 263 7.18 18.37 9.27
CA GLY A 263 6.24 17.99 10.32
C GLY A 263 6.23 16.54 10.75
N GLY A 264 7.18 15.74 10.30
CA GLY A 264 7.31 14.34 10.73
C GLY A 264 6.23 13.41 10.17
N THR A 265 6.35 12.13 10.47
CA THR A 265 5.38 11.10 10.06
C THR A 265 4.37 10.85 11.17
N PRO A 266 3.05 10.82 10.89
CA PRO A 266 2.05 10.51 11.91
C PRO A 266 2.25 9.08 12.44
N ARG A 267 1.91 8.87 13.70
CA ARG A 267 1.90 7.52 14.28
C ARG A 267 0.64 6.79 13.89
N ILE A 268 0.75 5.48 13.71
CA ILE A 268 -0.39 4.58 13.56
C ILE A 268 -0.63 3.82 14.85
N ASP A 269 -1.87 3.87 15.35
CA ASP A 269 -2.34 2.99 16.41
C ASP A 269 -2.94 1.72 15.79
N LEU A 270 -2.15 0.65 15.79
CA LEU A 270 -2.55 -0.63 15.20
C LEU A 270 -3.72 -1.31 15.94
N GLU A 271 -3.98 -0.96 17.21
CA GLU A 271 -5.15 -1.45 17.95
C GLU A 271 -6.43 -0.78 17.44
N GLU A 272 -6.39 0.54 17.25
CA GLU A 272 -7.51 1.29 16.67
C GLU A 272 -7.78 0.86 15.23
N GLU A 273 -6.74 0.64 14.42
CA GLU A 273 -6.89 0.11 13.06
C GLU A 273 -7.67 -1.20 13.05
N LEU A 274 -7.24 -2.14 13.89
CA LEU A 274 -7.87 -3.47 13.99
C LEU A 274 -9.33 -3.36 14.46
N LYS A 275 -9.60 -2.50 15.44
CA LYS A 275 -10.95 -2.24 15.97
C LYS A 275 -11.87 -1.64 14.91
N ASN A 276 -11.39 -0.58 14.22
CA ASN A 276 -12.15 0.10 13.18
C ASN A 276 -12.44 -0.82 11.99
N GLY A 277 -11.42 -1.56 11.52
CA GLY A 277 -11.61 -2.51 10.44
C GLY A 277 -12.58 -3.63 10.77
N LYS A 278 -12.53 -4.16 12.00
CA LYS A 278 -13.51 -5.15 12.46
C LYS A 278 -14.92 -4.58 12.46
N PHE A 279 -15.11 -3.37 12.99
CA PHE A 279 -16.39 -2.69 13.00
C PHE A 279 -16.96 -2.50 11.59
N ILE A 280 -16.13 -2.05 10.64
CA ILE A 280 -16.52 -1.89 9.24
C ILE A 280 -16.96 -3.24 8.64
N MET A 281 -16.20 -4.31 8.85
CA MET A 281 -16.55 -5.64 8.34
C MET A 281 -17.85 -6.17 8.94
N ASP A 282 -18.10 -5.95 10.23
CA ASP A 282 -19.35 -6.31 10.88
C ASP A 282 -20.53 -5.51 10.28
N CYS A 283 -20.38 -4.20 10.07
CA CYS A 283 -21.40 -3.36 9.41
C CYS A 283 -21.68 -3.77 7.96
N ILE A 284 -20.68 -4.23 7.22
CA ILE A 284 -20.86 -4.77 5.86
C ILE A 284 -21.66 -6.07 5.91
N ALA A 285 -21.29 -6.98 6.81
CA ALA A 285 -22.00 -8.26 6.99
C ALA A 285 -23.48 -8.05 7.36
N ASP A 286 -23.77 -7.06 8.19
CA ASP A 286 -25.13 -6.69 8.61
C ASP A 286 -25.87 -5.84 7.57
N LYS A 287 -25.28 -5.57 6.40
CA LYS A 287 -25.86 -4.77 5.29
C LYS A 287 -26.21 -3.32 5.69
N LEU A 288 -25.55 -2.77 6.66
CA LEU A 288 -25.77 -1.40 7.13
C LEU A 288 -25.12 -0.36 6.21
N LEU A 289 -24.04 -0.72 5.52
CA LEU A 289 -23.27 0.18 4.66
C LEU A 289 -23.70 0.05 3.19
N LYS A 290 -23.62 1.17 2.46
CA LYS A 290 -23.88 1.24 1.01
C LYS A 290 -22.62 1.47 0.21
N SER A 291 -21.66 2.20 0.78
CA SER A 291 -20.34 2.48 0.27
C SER A 291 -19.38 2.66 1.43
N VAL A 292 -18.12 2.39 1.19
CA VAL A 292 -17.02 2.60 2.13
C VAL A 292 -15.86 3.17 1.35
N HIS A 293 -15.10 4.05 1.95
CA HIS A 293 -13.84 4.56 1.42
C HIS A 293 -12.89 4.82 2.58
N ASP A 294 -11.64 4.47 2.44
CA ASP A 294 -10.64 4.82 3.44
C ASP A 294 -10.26 6.31 3.34
N VAL A 295 -9.67 6.86 4.37
CA VAL A 295 -9.11 8.21 4.37
C VAL A 295 -7.60 8.08 4.23
N GLY A 296 -7.12 8.10 3.00
CA GLY A 296 -5.72 8.01 2.65
C GLY A 296 -5.05 9.37 2.38
N GLU A 297 -4.13 9.41 1.42
CA GLU A 297 -3.46 10.62 0.99
C GLU A 297 -4.46 11.70 0.51
N GLY A 298 -4.26 12.92 0.95
CA GLY A 298 -5.16 14.04 0.68
C GLY A 298 -6.20 14.29 1.77
N GLY A 299 -6.46 13.32 2.66
CA GLY A 299 -7.32 13.45 3.81
C GLY A 299 -8.83 13.46 3.48
N ILE A 300 -9.64 13.79 4.50
CA ILE A 300 -11.10 13.62 4.48
C ILE A 300 -11.78 14.30 3.29
N LEU A 301 -11.41 15.55 2.97
CA LEU A 301 -12.09 16.29 1.90
C LEU A 301 -11.78 15.73 0.51
N VAL A 302 -10.59 15.19 0.30
CA VAL A 302 -10.24 14.48 -0.95
C VAL A 302 -11.04 13.19 -1.05
N ALA A 303 -11.04 12.35 -0.02
CA ALA A 303 -11.80 11.11 0.01
C ALA A 303 -13.30 11.33 -0.26
N ILE A 304 -13.91 12.33 0.39
CA ILE A 304 -15.31 12.67 0.15
C ILE A 304 -15.52 13.17 -1.28
N SER A 305 -14.59 13.95 -1.83
CA SER A 305 -14.66 14.43 -3.22
C SER A 305 -14.63 13.26 -4.21
N GLU A 306 -13.82 12.26 -3.96
CA GLU A 306 -13.76 11.04 -4.75
C GLU A 306 -15.08 10.27 -4.70
N MET A 307 -15.66 10.11 -3.51
CA MET A 307 -16.99 9.49 -3.36
C MET A 307 -18.07 10.24 -4.16
N CYS A 308 -18.03 11.59 -4.17
CA CYS A 308 -18.93 12.43 -4.97
C CYS A 308 -18.72 12.24 -6.46
N ILE A 309 -17.47 12.30 -6.93
CA ILE A 309 -17.10 12.20 -8.35
C ILE A 309 -17.52 10.84 -8.92
N TYR A 310 -17.19 9.76 -8.24
CA TYR A 310 -17.54 8.39 -8.66
C TYR A 310 -19.04 8.11 -8.53
N GLY A 311 -19.70 8.67 -7.50
CA GLY A 311 -21.14 8.52 -7.29
C GLY A 311 -22.01 9.46 -8.14
N LYS A 312 -21.43 10.53 -8.67
CA LYS A 312 -22.15 11.64 -9.33
C LYS A 312 -23.25 12.24 -8.43
N LEU A 313 -23.00 12.28 -7.15
CA LEU A 313 -23.88 12.80 -6.11
C LEU A 313 -23.13 13.84 -5.29
N GLY A 314 -23.83 14.88 -4.85
CA GLY A 314 -23.30 15.88 -3.92
C GLY A 314 -23.39 15.41 -2.48
N VAL A 315 -22.72 16.16 -1.60
CA VAL A 315 -22.79 16.00 -0.15
C VAL A 315 -22.81 17.37 0.52
N ALA A 316 -23.51 17.47 1.63
CA ALA A 316 -23.42 18.61 2.54
C ALA A 316 -22.73 18.13 3.83
N ILE A 317 -21.66 18.80 4.24
CA ILE A 317 -20.88 18.48 5.41
C ILE A 317 -21.02 19.65 6.40
N ASP A 318 -21.31 19.32 7.63
CA ASP A 318 -21.33 20.25 8.75
C ASP A 318 -20.15 19.89 9.67
N VAL A 319 -19.14 20.74 9.68
CA VAL A 319 -17.89 20.52 10.43
C VAL A 319 -17.94 21.08 11.86
N ASP A 320 -19.01 21.83 12.21
CA ASP A 320 -19.19 22.44 13.53
C ASP A 320 -19.88 21.51 14.55
N LYS A 321 -20.23 20.30 14.15
CA LYS A 321 -20.78 19.30 15.06
C LYS A 321 -19.67 18.42 15.62
N GLU A 322 -19.39 18.64 16.93
CA GLU A 322 -18.60 17.74 17.77
C GLU A 322 -19.21 16.32 17.83
#